data_fb1e7c89195256d15f980853b909a335
#
_entry.id   fb1e7c89195256d15f980853b909a335
#
_cell.length_a   1.000
_cell.length_b   1.000
_cell.length_c   1.000
_cell.angle_alpha   90.00
_cell.angle_beta   90.00
_cell.angle_gamma   90.00
#
_symmetry.space_group_name_H-M   'P 1'
#
loop_
_entity.id
_entity.type
_entity.pdbx_description
1 polymer ?
#
loop_
_entity_poly.entity_id
_entity_poly.type
_entity_poly.pdbx_seq_one_letter_code
_entity_poly.pdbx_strand_id
1 'polypeptide(L)'
;MKKNDIRLYNVLFPIWFLFLFPQLWLIMLPANFVIDSLVVSLSALRQKLEHPFTLWRKSILPIWIIGFASDLIGAGLTVLLFYGFGILGRLGIEIPNLILFPGTPLISIPGLILAGFLIYFLNRTFSFRSSALDAQQIHKLCLHLALWTAPYTMLIPLYG
;
A
#
# COMPACT_ATOMS: atom_id res chain seq x y z
N MET A 1 -12.89 36.34 20.46
CA MET A 1 -12.50 34.99 20.84
C MET A 1 -12.16 34.20 19.57
N LYS A 2 -10.89 33.97 19.27
CA LYS A 2 -10.45 33.15 18.12
C LYS A 2 -10.72 31.69 18.47
N LYS A 3 -11.64 31.06 17.74
CA LYS A 3 -11.87 29.62 17.76
C LYS A 3 -10.59 28.95 17.23
N ASN A 4 -9.84 28.30 18.11
CA ASN A 4 -8.72 27.47 17.72
C ASN A 4 -9.32 26.23 17.06
N ASP A 5 -9.43 26.23 15.74
CA ASP A 5 -9.64 25.03 14.97
C ASP A 5 -8.40 24.15 15.12
N ILE A 6 -8.46 23.22 16.05
CA ILE A 6 -7.51 22.10 16.10
C ILE A 6 -7.80 21.28 14.86
N ARG A 7 -7.19 21.63 13.74
CA ARG A 7 -7.13 20.76 12.57
C ARG A 7 -6.30 19.55 12.97
N LEU A 8 -6.98 18.45 13.19
CA LEU A 8 -6.34 17.13 13.26
C LEU A 8 -5.68 16.91 11.90
N TYR A 9 -4.41 17.31 11.80
CA TYR A 9 -3.57 16.92 10.68
C TYR A 9 -3.57 15.40 10.64
N ASN A 10 -4.14 14.86 9.59
CA ASN A 10 -4.26 13.43 9.36
C ASN A 10 -2.87 12.79 9.50
N VAL A 11 -2.65 12.04 10.58
CA VAL A 11 -1.38 11.41 10.96
C VAL A 11 -1.06 10.20 10.06
N LEU A 12 -1.81 10.00 8.98
CA LEU A 12 -1.50 8.98 7.98
C LEU A 12 -0.50 9.55 6.98
N PHE A 13 0.77 9.43 7.35
CA PHE A 13 1.86 9.89 6.51
C PHE A 13 1.98 9.07 5.22
N PRO A 14 2.20 9.72 4.06
CA PRO A 14 2.56 9.01 2.83
C PRO A 14 3.81 8.15 3.04
N ILE A 15 3.87 6.99 2.40
CA ILE A 15 4.97 6.02 2.59
C ILE A 15 6.36 6.62 2.33
N TRP A 16 6.50 7.59 1.41
CA TRP A 16 7.76 8.28 1.18
C TRP A 16 8.25 9.08 2.39
N PHE A 17 7.37 9.47 3.32
CA PHE A 17 7.74 10.09 4.59
C PHE A 17 8.51 9.13 5.50
N LEU A 18 8.36 7.81 5.31
CA LEU A 18 9.14 6.81 6.05
C LEU A 18 10.65 6.92 5.78
N PHE A 19 11.05 7.38 4.59
CA PHE A 19 12.46 7.62 4.29
C PHE A 19 13.02 8.80 5.09
N LEU A 20 12.20 9.80 5.40
CA LEU A 20 12.60 10.98 6.16
C LEU A 20 12.55 10.74 7.67
N PHE A 21 11.67 9.87 8.15
CA PHE A 21 11.45 9.63 9.58
C PHE A 21 11.48 8.12 9.89
N PRO A 22 12.67 7.55 10.13
CA PRO A 22 12.81 6.13 10.45
C PRO A 22 12.01 5.67 11.67
N GLN A 23 11.72 6.58 12.61
CA GLN A 23 10.91 6.29 13.80
C GLN A 23 9.48 5.85 13.46
N LEU A 24 8.94 6.29 12.31
CA LEU A 24 7.61 5.89 11.85
C LEU A 24 7.53 4.41 11.47
N TRP A 25 8.65 3.79 11.12
CA TRP A 25 8.71 2.37 10.81
C TRP A 25 8.28 1.51 12.00
N LEU A 26 8.59 1.94 13.23
CA LEU A 26 8.18 1.24 14.46
C LEU A 26 6.66 1.17 14.62
N ILE A 27 5.92 2.09 14.01
CA ILE A 27 4.46 2.13 14.05
C ILE A 27 3.88 1.48 12.78
N MET A 28 4.41 1.82 11.62
CA MET A 28 3.85 1.38 10.34
C MET A 28 4.05 -0.12 10.10
N LEU A 29 5.19 -0.69 10.47
CA LEU A 29 5.43 -2.12 10.30
C LEU A 29 4.45 -2.99 11.12
N PRO A 30 4.24 -2.74 12.43
CA PRO A 30 3.22 -3.46 13.19
C PRO A 30 1.80 -3.18 12.70
N ALA A 31 1.49 -1.95 12.28
CA ALA A 31 0.16 -1.60 11.77
C ALA A 31 -0.15 -2.39 10.49
N ASN A 32 0.76 -2.44 9.53
CA ASN A 32 0.59 -3.24 8.32
C ASN A 32 0.43 -4.73 8.65
N PHE A 33 1.22 -5.26 9.60
CA PHE A 33 1.08 -6.64 10.04
C PHE A 33 -0.32 -6.94 10.59
N VAL A 34 -0.89 -6.02 11.39
CA VAL A 34 -2.24 -6.16 11.94
C VAL A 34 -3.29 -6.11 10.82
N ILE A 35 -3.17 -5.15 9.89
CA ILE A 35 -4.10 -5.02 8.77
C ILE A 35 -4.08 -6.27 7.90
N ASP A 36 -2.91 -6.72 7.48
CA ASP A 36 -2.75 -7.94 6.68
C ASP A 36 -3.33 -9.17 7.39
N SER A 37 -3.07 -9.29 8.70
CA SER A 37 -3.62 -10.37 9.53
C SER A 37 -5.15 -10.35 9.57
N LEU A 38 -5.76 -9.18 9.70
CA LEU A 38 -7.21 -9.01 9.68
C LEU A 38 -7.79 -9.37 8.32
N VAL A 39 -7.18 -8.88 7.23
CA VAL A 39 -7.66 -9.16 5.86
C VAL A 39 -7.60 -10.65 5.55
N VAL A 40 -6.48 -11.32 5.84
CA VAL A 40 -6.34 -12.77 5.64
C VAL A 40 -7.35 -13.55 6.47
N SER A 41 -7.47 -13.23 7.76
CA SER A 41 -8.37 -13.94 8.67
C SER A 41 -9.83 -13.76 8.26
N LEU A 42 -10.26 -12.54 7.97
CA LEU A 42 -11.62 -12.25 7.52
C LEU A 42 -11.92 -12.90 6.16
N SER A 43 -10.96 -12.88 5.24
CA SER A 43 -11.13 -13.50 3.94
C SER A 43 -11.21 -15.03 4.05
N ALA A 44 -10.41 -15.66 4.91
CA ALA A 44 -10.45 -17.08 5.20
C ALA A 44 -11.79 -17.50 5.84
N LEU A 45 -12.29 -16.73 6.80
CA LEU A 45 -13.59 -16.95 7.44
C LEU A 45 -14.75 -16.81 6.45
N ARG A 46 -14.74 -15.77 5.59
CA ARG A 46 -15.78 -15.58 4.56
C ARG A 46 -15.82 -16.72 3.55
N GLN A 47 -14.67 -17.30 3.24
CA GLN A 47 -14.57 -18.44 2.34
C GLN A 47 -14.83 -19.78 3.05
N LYS A 48 -15.12 -19.76 4.36
CA LYS A 48 -15.39 -20.95 5.20
C LYS A 48 -14.28 -22.00 5.09
N LEU A 49 -13.02 -21.55 5.10
CA LEU A 49 -11.87 -22.47 5.04
C LEU A 49 -11.80 -23.31 6.31
N GLU A 50 -11.45 -24.60 6.18
CA GLU A 50 -11.46 -25.56 7.29
C GLU A 50 -10.48 -25.20 8.42
N HIS A 51 -9.31 -24.63 8.05
CA HIS A 51 -8.25 -24.31 9.00
C HIS A 51 -7.71 -22.88 8.85
N PRO A 52 -8.51 -21.83 9.14
CA PRO A 52 -8.13 -20.43 8.90
C PRO A 52 -6.90 -20.00 9.72
N PHE A 53 -6.76 -20.48 10.95
CA PHE A 53 -5.62 -20.15 11.82
C PHE A 53 -4.31 -20.78 11.32
N THR A 54 -4.35 -22.02 10.83
CA THR A 54 -3.18 -22.69 10.24
C THR A 54 -2.72 -21.98 8.97
N LEU A 55 -3.67 -21.54 8.14
CA LEU A 55 -3.40 -20.74 6.95
C LEU A 55 -2.73 -19.42 7.34
N TRP A 56 -3.33 -18.67 8.27
CA TRP A 56 -2.79 -17.41 8.76
C TRP A 56 -1.35 -17.59 9.25
N ARG A 57 -1.10 -18.55 10.16
CA ARG A 57 0.24 -18.78 10.73
C ARG A 57 1.31 -19.08 9.69
N LYS A 58 0.96 -19.79 8.62
CA LYS A 58 1.91 -20.16 7.55
C LYS A 58 2.16 -19.06 6.54
N SER A 59 1.15 -18.21 6.30
CA SER A 59 1.19 -17.23 5.21
C SER A 59 1.39 -15.79 5.66
N ILE A 60 1.15 -15.44 6.93
CA ILE A 60 1.16 -14.05 7.36
C ILE A 60 2.53 -13.37 7.20
N LEU A 61 3.62 -14.05 7.52
CA LEU A 61 4.96 -13.48 7.41
C LEU A 61 5.33 -13.13 5.95
N PRO A 62 5.22 -14.07 4.97
CA PRO A 62 5.45 -13.69 3.58
C PRO A 62 4.48 -12.64 3.07
N ILE A 63 3.19 -12.66 3.46
CA ILE A 63 2.21 -11.64 3.07
C ILE A 63 2.67 -10.26 3.52
N TRP A 64 3.02 -10.12 4.79
CA TRP A 64 3.48 -8.86 5.37
C TRP A 64 4.75 -8.32 4.70
N ILE A 65 5.75 -9.18 4.45
CA ILE A 65 6.99 -8.78 3.77
C ILE A 65 6.70 -8.32 2.34
N ILE A 66 5.88 -9.09 1.61
CA ILE A 66 5.50 -8.79 0.23
C ILE A 66 4.67 -7.50 0.17
N GLY A 67 3.70 -7.33 1.08
CA GLY A 67 2.89 -6.12 1.17
C GLY A 67 3.77 -4.89 1.34
N PHE A 68 4.62 -4.90 2.37
CA PHE A 68 5.51 -3.79 2.65
C PHE A 68 6.51 -3.50 1.50
N ALA A 69 7.11 -4.53 0.90
CA ALA A 69 8.01 -4.37 -0.25
C ALA A 69 7.27 -3.77 -1.46
N SER A 70 6.04 -4.21 -1.72
CA SER A 70 5.20 -3.69 -2.81
C SER A 70 4.85 -2.22 -2.61
N ASP A 71 4.56 -1.83 -1.37
CA ASP A 71 4.29 -0.44 -1.00
C ASP A 71 5.51 0.45 -1.23
N LEU A 72 6.70 -0.02 -0.84
CA LEU A 72 7.96 0.69 -1.09
C LEU A 72 8.25 0.86 -2.58
N ILE A 73 7.99 -0.18 -3.39
CA ILE A 73 8.18 -0.12 -4.86
C ILE A 73 7.20 0.89 -5.47
N GLY A 74 5.94 0.86 -5.06
CA GLY A 74 4.92 1.83 -5.49
C GLY A 74 5.27 3.27 -5.12
N ALA A 75 5.74 3.48 -3.88
CA ALA A 75 6.23 4.78 -3.43
C ALA A 75 7.46 5.23 -4.23
N GLY A 76 8.39 4.32 -4.48
CA GLY A 76 9.57 4.57 -5.31
C GLY A 76 9.21 5.03 -6.73
N LEU A 77 8.22 4.38 -7.36
CA LEU A 77 7.70 4.80 -8.66
C LEU A 77 7.09 6.21 -8.59
N THR A 78 6.32 6.51 -7.57
CA THR A 78 5.72 7.86 -7.39
C THR A 78 6.80 8.92 -7.27
N VAL A 79 7.85 8.68 -6.49
CA VAL A 79 9.00 9.59 -6.35
C VAL A 79 9.74 9.74 -7.69
N LEU A 80 9.96 8.64 -8.41
CA LEU A 80 10.61 8.67 -9.73
C LEU A 80 9.81 9.52 -10.73
N LEU A 81 8.49 9.35 -10.78
CA LEU A 81 7.62 10.13 -11.64
C LEU A 81 7.65 11.61 -11.27
N PHE A 82 7.61 11.94 -9.98
CA PHE A 82 7.68 13.33 -9.51
C PHE A 82 8.97 14.01 -9.97
N TYR A 83 10.12 13.39 -9.75
CA TYR A 83 11.40 13.93 -10.22
C TYR A 83 11.52 13.95 -11.75
N GLY A 84 11.04 12.92 -12.42
CA GLY A 84 11.06 12.82 -13.88
C GLY A 84 10.25 13.95 -14.53
N PHE A 85 9.04 14.19 -14.07
CA PHE A 85 8.22 15.32 -14.54
C PHE A 85 8.85 16.67 -14.20
N GLY A 86 9.48 16.81 -13.03
CA GLY A 86 10.21 18.03 -12.69
C GLY A 86 11.38 18.32 -13.65
N ILE A 87 12.12 17.30 -14.11
CA ILE A 87 13.19 17.44 -15.11
C ILE A 87 12.60 17.82 -16.48
N LEU A 88 11.52 17.17 -16.92
CA LEU A 88 10.84 17.48 -18.17
C LEU A 88 10.35 18.93 -18.21
N GLY A 89 9.78 19.42 -17.10
CA GLY A 89 9.38 20.83 -16.99
C GLY A 89 10.55 21.80 -17.13
N ARG A 90 11.75 21.46 -16.61
CA ARG A 90 12.98 22.27 -16.80
C ARG A 90 13.48 22.26 -18.24
N LEU A 91 13.18 21.22 -19.01
CA LEU A 91 13.52 21.11 -20.44
C LEU A 91 12.51 21.84 -21.35
N GLY A 92 11.56 22.56 -20.77
CA GLY A 92 10.56 23.35 -21.52
C GLY A 92 9.35 22.54 -22.00
N ILE A 93 9.16 21.32 -21.51
CA ILE A 93 7.95 20.53 -21.78
C ILE A 93 6.86 21.00 -20.83
N GLU A 94 5.77 21.52 -21.38
CA GLU A 94 4.62 21.91 -20.59
C GLU A 94 3.93 20.69 -19.98
N ILE A 95 4.07 20.52 -18.66
CA ILE A 95 3.37 19.50 -17.89
C ILE A 95 2.23 20.17 -17.16
N PRO A 96 0.99 19.64 -17.25
CA PRO A 96 -0.14 20.22 -16.56
C PRO A 96 0.16 20.41 -15.07
N ASN A 97 -0.07 21.62 -14.54
CA ASN A 97 0.15 21.94 -13.13
C ASN A 97 -0.56 20.96 -12.18
N LEU A 98 -1.68 20.38 -12.65
CA LEU A 98 -2.44 19.37 -11.91
C LEU A 98 -1.61 18.10 -11.59
N ILE A 99 -0.59 17.79 -12.40
CA ILE A 99 0.30 16.64 -12.21
C ILE A 99 1.51 17.02 -11.36
N LEU A 100 2.04 18.24 -11.57
CA LEU A 100 3.26 18.71 -10.90
C LEU A 100 3.03 19.30 -9.51
N PHE A 101 1.77 19.59 -9.15
CA PHE A 101 1.49 20.19 -7.86
C PHE A 101 1.85 19.18 -6.75
N PRO A 102 2.79 19.52 -5.84
CA PRO A 102 3.14 18.61 -4.75
C PRO A 102 1.88 18.27 -3.95
N GLY A 103 1.54 16.99 -3.89
CA GLY A 103 0.35 16.53 -3.17
C GLY A 103 -0.89 16.30 -4.02
N THR A 104 -0.82 16.41 -5.35
CA THR A 104 -1.94 15.89 -6.16
C THR A 104 -1.94 14.37 -6.13
N PRO A 105 -3.08 13.73 -5.85
CA PRO A 105 -3.18 12.27 -5.83
C PRO A 105 -2.89 11.62 -7.19
N LEU A 106 -3.00 12.38 -8.28
CA LEU A 106 -2.82 11.88 -9.65
C LEU A 106 -1.45 11.27 -9.91
N ILE A 107 -0.37 11.87 -9.39
CA ILE A 107 0.98 11.35 -9.58
C ILE A 107 1.22 10.04 -8.83
N SER A 108 0.45 9.79 -7.77
CA SER A 108 0.56 8.59 -6.94
C SER A 108 -0.27 7.41 -7.47
N ILE A 109 -1.22 7.65 -8.38
CA ILE A 109 -2.07 6.59 -8.94
C ILE A 109 -1.26 5.46 -9.60
N PRO A 110 -0.27 5.72 -10.47
CA PRO A 110 0.54 4.64 -11.04
C PRO A 110 1.29 3.83 -9.98
N GLY A 111 1.82 4.48 -8.95
CA GLY A 111 2.49 3.81 -7.83
C GLY A 111 1.53 2.93 -7.03
N LEU A 112 0.32 3.41 -6.74
CA LEU A 112 -0.73 2.64 -6.07
C LEU A 112 -1.15 1.41 -6.88
N ILE A 113 -1.36 1.57 -8.19
CA ILE A 113 -1.73 0.46 -9.08
C ILE A 113 -0.61 -0.59 -9.11
N LEU A 114 0.64 -0.15 -9.23
CA LEU A 114 1.79 -1.05 -9.22
C LEU A 114 1.90 -1.81 -7.90
N ALA A 115 1.75 -1.13 -6.76
CA ALA A 115 1.78 -1.78 -5.45
C ALA A 115 0.67 -2.83 -5.32
N GLY A 116 -0.57 -2.50 -5.66
CA GLY A 116 -1.69 -3.44 -5.64
C GLY A 116 -1.49 -4.64 -6.56
N PHE A 117 -0.96 -4.42 -7.76
CA PHE A 117 -0.60 -5.49 -8.69
C PHE A 117 0.47 -6.42 -8.11
N LEU A 118 1.53 -5.85 -7.53
CA LEU A 118 2.60 -6.63 -6.90
C LEU A 118 2.09 -7.42 -5.68
N ILE A 119 1.26 -6.81 -4.82
CA ILE A 119 0.62 -7.49 -3.69
C ILE A 119 -0.16 -8.70 -4.19
N TYR A 120 -0.98 -8.54 -5.22
CA TYR A 120 -1.75 -9.65 -5.79
C TYR A 120 -0.84 -10.74 -6.36
N PHE A 121 0.06 -10.38 -7.27
CA PHE A 121 0.86 -11.32 -8.04
C PHE A 121 1.86 -12.09 -7.18
N LEU A 122 2.60 -11.37 -6.31
CA LEU A 122 3.62 -11.99 -5.47
C LEU A 122 2.99 -12.87 -4.37
N ASN A 123 1.88 -12.44 -3.76
CA ASN A 123 1.20 -13.28 -2.78
C ASN A 123 0.62 -14.55 -3.42
N ARG A 124 0.07 -14.44 -4.63
CA ARG A 124 -0.41 -15.61 -5.37
C ARG A 124 0.72 -16.61 -5.66
N THR A 125 1.91 -16.13 -5.94
CA THR A 125 3.05 -16.96 -6.32
C THR A 125 3.77 -17.56 -5.11
N PHE A 126 3.91 -16.78 -4.02
CA PHE A 126 4.80 -17.14 -2.92
C PHE A 126 4.07 -17.46 -1.61
N SER A 127 3.09 -16.64 -1.20
CA SER A 127 2.51 -16.76 0.15
C SER A 127 1.62 -17.97 0.33
N PHE A 128 0.94 -18.42 -0.72
CA PHE A 128 0.00 -19.55 -0.67
C PHE A 128 0.50 -20.81 -1.37
N ARG A 129 1.77 -20.86 -1.78
CA ARG A 129 2.34 -21.99 -2.52
C ARG A 129 2.26 -23.32 -1.75
N SER A 130 2.38 -23.30 -0.43
CA SER A 130 2.33 -24.48 0.44
C SER A 130 0.95 -24.74 1.05
N SER A 131 -0.08 -24.00 0.64
CA SER A 131 -1.45 -24.17 1.13
C SER A 131 -2.18 -25.25 0.31
N ALA A 132 -3.06 -26.00 0.97
CA ALA A 132 -3.96 -26.96 0.32
C ALA A 132 -5.21 -26.30 -0.29
N LEU A 133 -5.12 -25.00 -0.64
CA LEU A 133 -6.22 -24.21 -1.19
C LEU A 133 -6.32 -24.41 -2.69
N ASP A 134 -7.54 -24.32 -3.20
CA ASP A 134 -7.78 -24.32 -4.64
C ASP A 134 -7.40 -22.96 -5.28
N ALA A 135 -7.26 -22.97 -6.60
CA ALA A 135 -6.86 -21.76 -7.35
C ALA A 135 -7.84 -20.59 -7.18
N GLN A 136 -9.14 -20.87 -6.99
CA GLN A 136 -10.17 -19.86 -6.81
C GLN A 136 -10.12 -19.24 -5.42
N GLN A 137 -9.86 -20.06 -4.40
CA GLN A 137 -9.66 -19.58 -3.02
C GLN A 137 -8.43 -18.68 -2.91
N ILE A 138 -7.31 -19.09 -3.51
CA ILE A 138 -6.09 -18.29 -3.56
C ILE A 138 -6.34 -16.97 -4.31
N HIS A 139 -7.02 -17.00 -5.45
CA HIS A 139 -7.36 -15.79 -6.20
C HIS A 139 -8.14 -14.78 -5.35
N LYS A 140 -9.19 -15.25 -4.64
CA LYS A 140 -10.01 -14.39 -3.77
C LYS A 140 -9.20 -13.82 -2.60
N LEU A 141 -8.34 -14.62 -1.96
CA LEU A 141 -7.46 -14.15 -0.89
C LEU A 141 -6.51 -13.05 -1.39
N CYS A 142 -5.84 -13.28 -2.53
CA CYS A 142 -4.92 -12.31 -3.11
C CYS A 142 -5.62 -11.05 -3.57
N LEU A 143 -6.83 -11.16 -4.11
CA LEU A 143 -7.64 -10.01 -4.51
C LEU A 143 -8.06 -9.17 -3.30
N HIS A 144 -8.51 -9.81 -2.20
CA HIS A 144 -8.81 -9.08 -0.98
C HIS A 144 -7.58 -8.39 -0.41
N LEU A 145 -6.43 -9.06 -0.38
CA LEU A 145 -5.17 -8.42 0.03
C LEU A 145 -4.88 -7.21 -0.84
N ALA A 146 -4.83 -7.35 -2.16
CA ALA A 146 -4.52 -6.24 -3.06
C ALA A 146 -5.49 -5.07 -2.92
N LEU A 147 -6.79 -5.33 -2.67
CA LEU A 147 -7.80 -4.28 -2.55
C LEU A 147 -7.83 -3.61 -1.16
N TRP A 148 -7.55 -4.35 -0.09
CA TRP A 148 -7.72 -3.83 1.27
C TRP A 148 -6.41 -3.38 1.92
N THR A 149 -5.26 -3.85 1.41
CA THR A 149 -3.95 -3.50 1.96
C THR A 149 -3.11 -2.63 1.02
N ALA A 150 -3.60 -2.27 -0.17
CA ALA A 150 -2.91 -1.32 -1.04
C ALA A 150 -2.69 0.02 -0.34
N PRO A 151 -1.59 0.73 -0.65
CA PRO A 151 -1.18 1.94 0.07
C PRO A 151 -2.01 3.17 -0.32
N TYR A 152 -3.30 3.18 0.00
CA TYR A 152 -4.23 4.29 -0.28
C TYR A 152 -3.81 5.60 0.37
N THR A 153 -2.96 5.55 1.38
CA THR A 153 -2.35 6.74 1.99
C THR A 153 -1.55 7.58 1.00
N MET A 154 -1.09 6.99 -0.11
CA MET A 154 -0.45 7.73 -1.21
C MET A 154 -1.38 8.71 -1.92
N LEU A 155 -2.70 8.51 -1.83
CA LEU A 155 -3.69 9.40 -2.44
C LEU A 155 -4.06 10.59 -1.56
N ILE A 156 -3.55 10.66 -0.33
CA ILE A 156 -3.84 11.77 0.58
C ILE A 156 -2.99 12.97 0.17
N PRO A 157 -3.61 14.10 -0.20
CA PRO A 157 -2.86 15.30 -0.56
C PRO A 157 -2.09 15.83 0.66
N LEU A 158 -0.85 16.29 0.43
CA LEU A 158 0.02 16.82 1.49
C LEU A 158 -0.39 18.20 1.98
N TYR A 159 -1.24 18.89 1.20
CA TYR A 159 -1.70 20.25 1.48
C TYR A 159 -3.22 20.26 1.53
N GLY A 160 -3.74 20.56 2.69
CA GLY A 160 -5.14 20.94 2.89
C GLY A 160 -5.26 22.45 3.12
#